data_7557b328f7a09cd4fbed75dc872e80bc
#
_entry.id   7557b328f7a09cd4fbed75dc872e80bc
#
_cell.length_a   1.000
_cell.length_b   1.000
_cell.length_c   1.000
_cell.angle_alpha   90.00
_cell.angle_beta   90.00
_cell.angle_gamma   90.00
#
_symmetry.space_group_name_H-M   'P 1'
#
loop_
_entity.id
_entity.type
_entity.pdbx_description
1 polymer ?
#
loop_
_entity_poly.entity_id
_entity_poly.type
_entity_poly.pdbx_seq_one_letter_code
_entity_poly.pdbx_strand_id
1 'polypeptide(L)'
;MERLPYIDEHAISVTANRAETWSALLRVLRYDPEHPSTVPSGFAVEESRPPERFALKGRHPFAVYRWVFELDAEAPQRTRIRSATWADFPGLHGKIYRALVIGSGGHRVVVRWTLRRIAARVFAERAAADEAAADYVDVFEVPVHQDDSRTGEQALRDALGHREGAGGGIVLWIHRHILRFQLGPYSSPEHVIGWSITHSDPDEIVLATDGWLMRGQLRLRREDGRRAVLTTRLHYRHKVAARTVWAVVGPLHRVIAPELMKRTARRRAIPAIR
;
A
#
# COMPACT_ATOMS: atom_id res chain seq x y z
N MET A 1 24.87 3.74 -31.77
CA MET A 1 23.64 3.72 -30.97
C MET A 1 22.76 4.86 -31.41
N GLU A 2 21.61 4.57 -31.98
CA GLU A 2 20.61 5.56 -32.36
C GLU A 2 20.11 6.28 -31.11
N ARG A 3 20.29 7.61 -31.04
CA ARG A 3 19.78 8.39 -29.91
C ARG A 3 18.28 8.60 -30.12
N LEU A 4 17.46 7.75 -29.47
CA LEU A 4 16.02 7.92 -29.49
C LEU A 4 15.61 9.24 -28.82
N PRO A 5 14.66 10.00 -29.38
CA PRO A 5 14.06 11.16 -28.73
C PRO A 5 13.46 10.81 -27.36
N TYR A 6 13.68 11.68 -26.38
CA TYR A 6 13.06 11.59 -25.08
C TYR A 6 11.57 11.92 -25.17
N ILE A 7 10.73 11.15 -24.48
CA ILE A 7 9.28 11.34 -24.45
C ILE A 7 8.84 11.93 -23.10
N ASP A 8 9.00 11.18 -22.02
CA ASP A 8 8.61 11.62 -20.68
C ASP A 8 9.27 10.77 -19.58
N GLU A 9 9.13 11.24 -18.35
CA GLU A 9 9.50 10.54 -17.12
C GLU A 9 8.39 10.67 -16.08
N HIS A 10 8.14 9.60 -15.36
CA HIS A 10 7.24 9.55 -14.23
C HIS A 10 7.93 8.86 -13.06
N ALA A 11 7.62 9.30 -11.83
CA ALA A 11 8.20 8.71 -10.62
C ALA A 11 7.16 8.59 -9.51
N ILE A 12 7.38 7.60 -8.65
CA ILE A 12 6.68 7.45 -7.37
C ILE A 12 7.66 7.01 -6.30
N SER A 13 7.36 7.29 -5.04
CA SER A 13 8.08 6.73 -3.89
C SER A 13 7.28 5.57 -3.30
N VAL A 14 7.99 4.49 -2.96
CA VAL A 14 7.43 3.26 -2.42
C VAL A 14 8.05 3.00 -1.05
N THR A 15 7.22 2.65 -0.05
CA THR A 15 7.69 2.33 1.30
C THR A 15 8.23 0.90 1.34
N ALA A 16 9.41 0.70 0.76
CA ALA A 16 10.16 -0.56 0.72
C ALA A 16 11.63 -0.28 0.36
N ASN A 17 12.52 -1.21 0.65
CA ASN A 17 13.91 -1.12 0.19
C ASN A 17 14.02 -1.40 -1.31
N ARG A 18 15.17 -1.10 -1.90
CA ARG A 18 15.41 -1.30 -3.35
C ARG A 18 15.23 -2.75 -3.80
N ALA A 19 15.64 -3.72 -3.01
CA ALA A 19 15.56 -5.13 -3.38
C ALA A 19 14.10 -5.62 -3.45
N GLU A 20 13.28 -5.25 -2.48
CA GLU A 20 11.84 -5.53 -2.49
C GLU A 20 11.14 -4.87 -3.68
N THR A 21 11.45 -3.58 -3.92
CA THR A 21 10.89 -2.83 -5.05
C THR A 21 11.33 -3.41 -6.40
N TRP A 22 12.58 -3.84 -6.51
CA TRP A 22 13.11 -4.53 -7.68
C TRP A 22 12.37 -5.83 -7.98
N SER A 23 12.20 -6.68 -6.95
CA SER A 23 11.46 -7.94 -7.10
C SER A 23 10.02 -7.71 -7.57
N ALA A 24 9.34 -6.70 -7.02
CA ALA A 24 8.00 -6.34 -7.44
C ALA A 24 7.95 -5.80 -8.88
N LEU A 25 8.94 -4.98 -9.29
CA LEU A 25 9.09 -4.50 -10.66
C LEU A 25 9.17 -5.67 -11.66
N LEU A 26 10.08 -6.62 -11.42
CA LEU A 26 10.25 -7.77 -12.30
C LEU A 26 8.97 -8.61 -12.42
N ARG A 27 8.27 -8.85 -11.30
CA ARG A 27 7.00 -9.58 -11.29
C ARG A 27 5.89 -8.85 -12.04
N VAL A 28 5.79 -7.52 -11.91
CA VAL A 28 4.79 -6.72 -12.65
C VAL A 28 5.07 -6.76 -14.14
N LEU A 29 6.33 -6.70 -14.54
CA LEU A 29 6.77 -6.82 -15.93
C LEU A 29 6.79 -8.28 -16.42
N ARG A 30 6.49 -9.27 -15.55
CA ARG A 30 6.54 -10.70 -15.84
C ARG A 30 7.91 -11.17 -16.32
N TYR A 31 8.98 -10.50 -15.88
CA TYR A 31 10.33 -10.87 -16.25
C TYR A 31 10.88 -11.94 -15.30
N ASP A 32 11.35 -13.01 -15.89
CA ASP A 32 12.10 -14.07 -15.23
C ASP A 32 13.55 -14.00 -15.70
N PRO A 33 14.52 -13.78 -14.80
CA PRO A 33 15.95 -13.76 -15.17
C PRO A 33 16.43 -15.07 -15.81
N GLU A 34 15.84 -16.21 -15.44
CA GLU A 34 16.17 -17.53 -16.03
C GLU A 34 15.54 -17.71 -17.41
N HIS A 35 14.48 -16.97 -17.71
CA HIS A 35 13.77 -17.00 -19.00
C HIS A 35 13.59 -15.57 -19.56
N PRO A 36 14.64 -14.96 -20.14
CA PRO A 36 14.62 -13.56 -20.59
C PRO A 36 13.55 -13.22 -21.63
N SER A 37 12.93 -14.19 -22.27
CA SER A 37 11.84 -14.02 -23.23
C SER A 37 10.48 -13.73 -22.60
N THR A 38 10.36 -13.77 -21.28
CA THR A 38 9.09 -13.58 -20.56
C THR A 38 8.65 -12.13 -20.39
N VAL A 39 9.45 -11.15 -20.85
CA VAL A 39 9.06 -9.73 -20.88
C VAL A 39 7.79 -9.48 -21.70
N PRO A 40 7.08 -8.37 -21.45
CA PRO A 40 5.87 -8.02 -22.22
C PRO A 40 6.12 -8.09 -23.72
N SER A 41 5.14 -8.60 -24.46
CA SER A 41 5.23 -8.76 -25.93
C SER A 41 5.68 -7.47 -26.62
N GLY A 42 6.61 -7.57 -27.54
CA GLY A 42 7.19 -6.45 -28.25
C GLY A 42 8.40 -5.80 -27.55
N PHE A 43 8.79 -6.29 -26.37
CA PHE A 43 9.99 -5.85 -25.65
C PHE A 43 11.06 -6.94 -25.60
N ALA A 44 12.31 -6.49 -25.47
CA ALA A 44 13.46 -7.31 -25.09
C ALA A 44 14.25 -6.58 -24.01
N VAL A 45 14.89 -7.32 -23.12
CA VAL A 45 15.78 -6.73 -22.12
C VAL A 45 17.00 -6.13 -22.81
N GLU A 46 17.26 -4.87 -22.52
CA GLU A 46 18.47 -4.18 -22.99
C GLU A 46 19.54 -4.16 -21.91
N GLU A 47 19.11 -3.95 -20.67
CA GLU A 47 20.01 -3.86 -19.53
C GLU A 47 19.27 -4.31 -18.25
N SER A 48 19.96 -5.08 -17.41
CA SER A 48 19.49 -5.45 -16.06
C SER A 48 20.64 -5.31 -15.08
N ARG A 49 20.56 -4.30 -14.20
CA ARG A 49 21.50 -4.08 -13.07
C ARG A 49 20.73 -4.10 -11.77
N PRO A 50 20.56 -5.28 -11.16
CA PRO A 50 19.88 -5.39 -9.87
C PRO A 50 20.65 -4.69 -8.75
N PRO A 51 19.98 -4.02 -7.80
CA PRO A 51 18.57 -3.64 -7.80
C PRO A 51 18.33 -2.20 -8.28
N GLU A 52 19.12 -1.69 -9.22
CA GLU A 52 19.21 -0.25 -9.52
C GLU A 52 18.55 0.15 -10.83
N ARG A 53 18.72 -0.66 -11.89
CA ARG A 53 18.30 -0.26 -13.21
C ARG A 53 17.83 -1.43 -14.07
N PHE A 54 16.66 -1.25 -14.69
CA PHE A 54 16.09 -2.20 -15.64
C PHE A 54 15.67 -1.47 -16.92
N ALA A 55 16.23 -1.84 -18.05
CA ALA A 55 15.93 -1.22 -19.34
C ALA A 55 15.40 -2.25 -20.34
N LEU A 56 14.31 -1.88 -20.98
CA LEU A 56 13.66 -2.61 -22.03
C LEU A 56 13.79 -1.83 -23.35
N LYS A 57 14.04 -2.55 -24.44
CA LYS A 57 13.94 -2.01 -25.79
C LYS A 57 12.87 -2.76 -26.56
N GLY A 58 12.23 -2.08 -27.50
CA GLY A 58 11.24 -2.69 -28.35
C GLY A 58 11.18 -2.04 -29.71
N ARG A 59 10.66 -2.81 -30.67
CA ARG A 59 10.45 -2.34 -32.03
C ARG A 59 9.18 -2.98 -32.61
N HIS A 60 8.35 -2.17 -33.22
CA HIS A 60 7.26 -2.62 -34.07
C HIS A 60 7.18 -1.72 -35.34
N PRO A 61 6.35 -2.02 -36.34
CA PRO A 61 6.36 -1.31 -37.60
C PRO A 61 6.22 0.23 -37.53
N PHE A 62 5.66 0.74 -36.42
CA PHE A 62 5.33 2.17 -36.27
C PHE A 62 6.21 2.90 -35.25
N ALA A 63 7.04 2.19 -34.46
CA ALA A 63 7.87 2.80 -33.42
C ALA A 63 9.07 1.93 -33.03
N VAL A 64 10.13 2.62 -32.64
CA VAL A 64 11.25 2.05 -31.89
C VAL A 64 11.25 2.74 -30.53
N TYR A 65 11.35 1.99 -29.44
CA TYR A 65 11.22 2.54 -28.11
C TYR A 65 12.18 1.89 -27.11
N ARG A 66 12.49 2.66 -26.08
CA ARG A 66 13.28 2.29 -24.93
C ARG A 66 12.54 2.70 -23.67
N TRP A 67 12.37 1.79 -22.72
CA TRP A 67 11.67 2.01 -21.46
C TRP A 67 12.59 1.62 -20.31
N VAL A 68 12.94 2.58 -19.46
CA VAL A 68 13.94 2.43 -18.42
C VAL A 68 13.30 2.66 -17.05
N PHE A 69 13.58 1.79 -16.14
CA PHE A 69 13.24 1.92 -14.72
C PHE A 69 14.53 2.11 -13.92
N GLU A 70 14.55 3.11 -13.06
CA GLU A 70 15.64 3.39 -12.13
C GLU A 70 15.11 3.45 -10.71
N LEU A 71 15.82 2.82 -9.78
CA LEU A 71 15.44 2.70 -8.38
C LEU A 71 16.47 3.38 -7.49
N ASP A 72 16.08 4.50 -6.89
CA ASP A 72 16.93 5.28 -6.00
C ASP A 72 16.48 5.09 -4.55
N ALA A 73 17.41 4.77 -3.65
CA ALA A 73 17.11 4.70 -2.23
C ALA A 73 16.96 6.12 -1.66
N GLU A 74 15.76 6.50 -1.23
CA GLU A 74 15.51 7.76 -0.51
C GLU A 74 15.77 7.59 1.00
N ALA A 75 15.54 6.40 1.54
CA ALA A 75 15.80 5.99 2.91
C ALA A 75 15.96 4.45 2.98
N PRO A 76 16.38 3.85 4.11
CA PRO A 76 16.54 2.40 4.24
C PRO A 76 15.31 1.58 3.85
N GLN A 77 14.10 2.13 4.08
CA GLN A 77 12.81 1.51 3.77
C GLN A 77 11.97 2.38 2.83
N ARG A 78 12.61 3.17 1.97
CA ARG A 78 11.93 4.02 1.01
C ARG A 78 12.73 4.10 -0.28
N THR A 79 12.09 3.73 -1.39
CA THR A 79 12.68 3.72 -2.72
C THR A 79 11.87 4.60 -3.65
N ARG A 80 12.53 5.48 -4.37
CA ARG A 80 11.97 6.19 -5.51
C ARG A 80 12.18 5.36 -6.76
N ILE A 81 11.10 5.01 -7.44
CA ILE A 81 11.15 4.37 -8.74
C ILE A 81 10.81 5.41 -9.80
N ARG A 82 11.70 5.59 -10.76
CA ARG A 82 11.55 6.43 -11.94
C ARG A 82 11.35 5.56 -13.17
N SER A 83 10.48 5.99 -14.04
CA SER A 83 10.18 5.33 -15.33
C SER A 83 10.33 6.35 -16.43
N ALA A 84 11.36 6.22 -17.27
CA ALA A 84 11.66 7.12 -18.36
C ALA A 84 11.49 6.40 -19.71
N THR A 85 10.96 7.12 -20.71
CA THR A 85 10.66 6.59 -22.03
C THR A 85 11.33 7.42 -23.12
N TRP A 86 11.93 6.72 -24.07
CA TRP A 86 12.42 7.27 -25.33
C TRP A 86 11.76 6.53 -26.47
N ALA A 87 11.39 7.23 -27.54
CA ALA A 87 10.80 6.59 -28.70
C ALA A 87 11.02 7.43 -29.97
N ASP A 88 11.17 6.74 -31.09
CA ASP A 88 11.11 7.31 -32.42
C ASP A 88 9.96 6.66 -33.21
N PHE A 89 9.35 7.47 -34.07
CA PHE A 89 8.13 7.14 -34.82
C PHE A 89 8.37 7.40 -36.31
N PRO A 90 9.04 6.48 -37.03
CA PRO A 90 9.41 6.69 -38.41
C PRO A 90 8.21 6.69 -39.37
N GLY A 91 8.29 7.53 -40.41
CA GLY A 91 7.29 7.60 -41.46
C GLY A 91 5.94 8.19 -41.08
N LEU A 92 5.01 8.21 -42.00
CA LEU A 92 3.69 8.80 -41.82
C LEU A 92 2.84 8.00 -40.78
N HIS A 93 2.86 6.68 -40.89
CA HIS A 93 2.16 5.80 -39.97
C HIS A 93 2.69 5.94 -38.53
N GLY A 94 4.02 6.12 -38.35
CA GLY A 94 4.63 6.40 -37.07
C GLY A 94 4.16 7.74 -36.48
N LYS A 95 4.02 8.79 -37.28
CA LYS A 95 3.50 10.08 -36.83
C LYS A 95 2.03 10.00 -36.37
N ILE A 96 1.20 9.27 -37.10
CA ILE A 96 -0.20 9.01 -36.69
C ILE A 96 -0.23 8.23 -35.39
N TYR A 97 0.53 7.16 -35.28
CA TYR A 97 0.63 6.36 -34.07
C TYR A 97 1.10 7.20 -32.87
N ARG A 98 2.11 8.08 -33.07
CA ARG A 98 2.56 9.03 -32.03
C ARG A 98 1.43 9.93 -31.57
N ALA A 99 0.65 10.50 -32.48
CA ALA A 99 -0.48 11.36 -32.13
C ALA A 99 -1.53 10.60 -31.31
N LEU A 100 -1.83 9.35 -31.66
CA LEU A 100 -2.79 8.51 -30.97
C LEU A 100 -2.30 8.04 -29.59
N VAL A 101 -1.03 7.69 -29.44
CA VAL A 101 -0.51 7.09 -28.18
C VAL A 101 0.08 8.15 -27.24
N ILE A 102 0.90 9.05 -27.78
CA ILE A 102 1.56 10.10 -27.00
C ILE A 102 0.65 11.31 -26.88
N GLY A 103 0.10 11.78 -28.00
CA GLY A 103 -0.75 12.99 -28.07
C GLY A 103 -2.05 12.85 -27.28
N SER A 104 -2.66 11.66 -27.24
CA SER A 104 -3.86 11.39 -26.40
C SER A 104 -3.56 11.28 -24.89
N GLY A 105 -2.30 11.19 -24.51
CA GLY A 105 -1.92 10.91 -23.11
C GLY A 105 -2.03 9.42 -22.71
N GLY A 106 -2.41 8.53 -23.61
CA GLY A 106 -2.57 7.10 -23.33
C GLY A 106 -1.28 6.46 -22.77
N HIS A 107 -0.13 6.84 -23.32
CA HIS A 107 1.17 6.41 -22.82
C HIS A 107 1.36 6.75 -21.33
N ARG A 108 1.08 7.99 -20.94
CA ARG A 108 1.19 8.46 -19.53
C ARG A 108 0.31 7.64 -18.58
N VAL A 109 -0.89 7.28 -19.04
CA VAL A 109 -1.81 6.45 -18.25
C VAL A 109 -1.20 5.08 -18.01
N VAL A 110 -0.65 4.43 -19.05
CA VAL A 110 -0.01 3.12 -18.95
C VAL A 110 1.21 3.16 -18.03
N VAL A 111 2.09 4.15 -18.16
CA VAL A 111 3.29 4.26 -17.33
C VAL A 111 2.91 4.48 -15.86
N ARG A 112 1.99 5.42 -15.59
CA ARG A 112 1.51 5.68 -14.21
C ARG A 112 0.79 4.47 -13.61
N TRP A 113 -0.01 3.77 -14.39
CA TRP A 113 -0.66 2.53 -13.97
C TRP A 113 0.37 1.46 -13.62
N THR A 114 1.40 1.28 -14.44
CA THR A 114 2.49 0.32 -14.16
C THR A 114 3.20 0.66 -12.86
N LEU A 115 3.57 1.93 -12.64
CA LEU A 115 4.20 2.37 -11.39
C LEU A 115 3.29 2.11 -10.18
N ARG A 116 2.00 2.45 -10.27
CA ARG A 116 1.03 2.15 -9.19
C ARG A 116 0.89 0.66 -8.93
N ARG A 117 0.92 -0.15 -9.98
CA ARG A 117 0.85 -1.61 -9.85
C ARG A 117 2.08 -2.18 -9.16
N ILE A 118 3.28 -1.63 -9.41
CA ILE A 118 4.49 -1.99 -8.69
C ILE A 118 4.35 -1.64 -7.19
N ALA A 119 3.90 -0.43 -6.87
CA ALA A 119 3.67 -0.03 -5.48
C ALA A 119 2.64 -0.93 -4.77
N ALA A 120 1.51 -1.22 -5.41
CA ALA A 120 0.49 -2.13 -4.88
C ALA A 120 1.04 -3.55 -4.66
N ARG A 121 1.90 -4.03 -5.55
CA ARG A 121 2.53 -5.34 -5.42
C ARG A 121 3.49 -5.41 -4.23
N VAL A 122 4.35 -4.38 -4.07
CA VAL A 122 5.23 -4.24 -2.89
C VAL A 122 4.41 -4.26 -1.61
N PHE A 123 3.35 -3.46 -1.56
CA PHE A 123 2.46 -3.39 -0.40
C PHE A 123 1.84 -4.77 -0.07
N ALA A 124 1.30 -5.47 -1.06
CA ALA A 124 0.68 -6.78 -0.88
C ALA A 124 1.70 -7.84 -0.38
N GLU A 125 2.92 -7.83 -0.93
CA GLU A 125 3.98 -8.79 -0.53
C GLU A 125 4.46 -8.52 0.89
N ARG A 126 4.62 -7.26 1.29
CA ARG A 126 4.96 -6.89 2.67
C ARG A 126 3.84 -7.27 3.64
N ALA A 127 2.58 -7.01 3.26
CA ALA A 127 1.44 -7.40 4.08
C ALA A 127 1.37 -8.92 4.29
N ALA A 128 1.64 -9.71 3.24
CA ALA A 128 1.69 -11.17 3.34
C ALA A 128 2.87 -11.66 4.20
N ALA A 129 4.06 -11.02 4.07
CA ALA A 129 5.21 -11.33 4.90
C ALA A 129 4.98 -10.97 6.37
N ASP A 130 4.37 -9.82 6.64
CA ASP A 130 3.97 -9.40 7.99
C ASP A 130 2.93 -10.37 8.58
N GLU A 131 1.99 -10.88 7.77
CA GLU A 131 1.02 -11.88 8.20
C GLU A 131 1.67 -13.21 8.60
N ALA A 132 2.58 -13.71 7.76
CA ALA A 132 3.30 -14.95 8.01
C ALA A 132 4.24 -14.87 9.24
N ALA A 133 4.75 -13.68 9.57
CA ALA A 133 5.68 -13.45 10.67
C ALA A 133 5.00 -13.02 11.97
N ALA A 134 3.68 -12.79 12.00
CA ALA A 134 2.98 -12.34 13.19
C ALA A 134 2.94 -13.41 14.28
N ASP A 135 3.28 -13.01 15.51
CA ASP A 135 3.16 -13.88 16.70
C ASP A 135 1.71 -14.00 17.20
N TYR A 136 0.85 -13.05 16.82
CA TYR A 136 -0.59 -13.05 17.13
C TYR A 136 -1.36 -12.38 15.99
N VAL A 137 -2.48 -13.01 15.61
CA VAL A 137 -3.43 -12.47 14.63
C VAL A 137 -4.84 -12.59 15.18
N ASP A 138 -5.63 -11.56 14.97
CA ASP A 138 -7.04 -11.49 15.37
C ASP A 138 -7.84 -10.87 14.22
N VAL A 139 -8.99 -11.44 13.89
CA VAL A 139 -9.82 -11.01 12.76
C VAL A 139 -11.26 -10.83 13.23
N PHE A 140 -11.83 -9.65 12.99
CA PHE A 140 -13.21 -9.33 13.29
C PHE A 140 -13.94 -8.89 12.05
N GLU A 141 -15.04 -9.56 11.72
CA GLU A 141 -15.94 -9.17 10.65
C GLU A 141 -17.15 -8.42 11.22
N VAL A 142 -17.51 -7.32 10.56
CA VAL A 142 -18.68 -6.51 10.92
C VAL A 142 -19.48 -6.21 9.65
N PRO A 143 -20.80 -6.47 9.66
CA PRO A 143 -21.65 -6.08 8.54
C PRO A 143 -21.64 -4.55 8.39
N VAL A 144 -21.52 -4.08 7.14
CA VAL A 144 -21.58 -2.67 6.78
C VAL A 144 -22.91 -2.42 6.06
N HIS A 145 -23.54 -1.27 6.35
CA HIS A 145 -24.77 -0.89 5.66
C HIS A 145 -24.47 -0.61 4.19
N GLN A 146 -25.39 -1.04 3.27
CA GLN A 146 -25.18 -0.91 1.82
C GLN A 146 -25.01 0.56 1.36
N ASP A 147 -25.60 1.52 2.10
CA ASP A 147 -25.50 2.94 1.80
C ASP A 147 -24.29 3.62 2.45
N ASP A 148 -23.40 2.88 3.07
CA ASP A 148 -22.20 3.44 3.69
C ASP A 148 -21.11 3.71 2.64
N SER A 149 -21.03 4.95 2.20
CA SER A 149 -20.06 5.44 1.20
C SER A 149 -18.73 5.92 1.79
N ARG A 150 -18.52 5.78 3.13
CA ARG A 150 -17.27 6.21 3.77
C ARG A 150 -16.10 5.36 3.30
N THR A 151 -14.92 5.96 3.19
CA THR A 151 -13.68 5.20 3.00
C THR A 151 -13.34 4.38 4.26
N GLY A 152 -12.46 3.39 4.13
CA GLY A 152 -11.92 2.65 5.29
C GLY A 152 -11.33 3.58 6.36
N GLU A 153 -10.63 4.64 5.94
CA GLU A 153 -10.08 5.65 6.83
C GLU A 153 -11.16 6.44 7.57
N GLN A 154 -12.16 6.94 6.85
CA GLN A 154 -13.28 7.68 7.46
C GLN A 154 -14.04 6.80 8.46
N ALA A 155 -14.31 5.55 8.10
CA ALA A 155 -14.96 4.61 9.00
C ALA A 155 -14.16 4.36 10.29
N LEU A 156 -12.84 4.22 10.17
CA LEU A 156 -11.97 3.99 11.32
C LEU A 156 -11.80 5.25 12.19
N ARG A 157 -11.68 6.43 11.57
CA ARG A 157 -11.65 7.71 12.31
C ARG A 157 -12.95 7.98 13.06
N ASP A 158 -14.09 7.67 12.47
CA ASP A 158 -15.39 7.79 13.11
C ASP A 158 -15.55 6.82 14.30
N ALA A 159 -14.97 5.59 14.15
CA ALA A 159 -15.00 4.61 15.23
C ALA A 159 -14.15 5.00 16.43
N LEU A 160 -12.95 5.45 16.15
CA LEU A 160 -11.87 5.61 17.11
C LEU A 160 -11.59 7.09 17.45
N GLY A 161 -11.99 8.01 16.58
CA GLY A 161 -11.59 9.42 16.64
C GLY A 161 -12.24 10.27 17.72
N HIS A 162 -13.31 9.82 18.37
CA HIS A 162 -13.98 10.60 19.40
C HIS A 162 -13.39 10.33 20.77
N ARG A 163 -12.60 11.26 21.23
CA ARG A 163 -11.93 11.27 22.55
C ARG A 163 -12.91 11.27 23.75
N GLU A 164 -14.17 11.60 23.51
CA GLU A 164 -15.18 11.90 24.53
C GLU A 164 -15.94 10.68 25.09
N GLY A 165 -15.65 9.46 24.61
CA GLY A 165 -16.22 8.24 25.16
C GLY A 165 -15.30 7.59 26.20
N ALA A 166 -15.82 7.20 27.36
CA ALA A 166 -15.08 6.53 28.44
C ALA A 166 -14.21 5.33 27.97
N GLY A 167 -14.59 4.67 26.84
CA GLY A 167 -13.84 3.56 26.26
C GLY A 167 -12.57 3.98 25.52
N GLY A 168 -12.53 5.16 24.88
CA GLY A 168 -11.37 5.62 24.09
C GLY A 168 -10.17 5.98 24.99
N GLY A 169 -10.43 6.56 26.15
CA GLY A 169 -9.40 6.90 27.12
C GLY A 169 -8.69 5.66 27.72
N ILE A 170 -9.45 4.61 28.00
CA ILE A 170 -8.92 3.33 28.53
C ILE A 170 -8.06 2.64 27.48
N VAL A 171 -8.52 2.58 26.23
CA VAL A 171 -7.76 1.97 25.12
C VAL A 171 -6.42 2.71 24.93
N LEU A 172 -6.45 4.03 24.89
CA LEU A 172 -5.24 4.84 24.73
C LEU A 172 -4.29 4.67 25.93
N TRP A 173 -4.83 4.60 27.14
CA TRP A 173 -4.05 4.37 28.35
C TRP A 173 -3.35 3.01 28.32
N ILE A 174 -4.06 1.94 27.92
CA ILE A 174 -3.50 0.59 27.75
C ILE A 174 -2.40 0.61 26.70
N HIS A 175 -2.64 1.22 25.52
CA HIS A 175 -1.64 1.33 24.46
C HIS A 175 -0.37 2.03 24.96
N ARG A 176 -0.51 3.12 25.70
CA ARG A 176 0.63 3.94 26.15
C ARG A 176 1.38 3.33 27.32
N HIS A 177 0.66 2.81 28.33
CA HIS A 177 1.26 2.44 29.61
C HIS A 177 1.49 0.92 29.77
N ILE A 178 0.64 0.09 29.19
CA ILE A 178 0.76 -1.37 29.28
C ILE A 178 1.50 -1.92 28.08
N LEU A 179 1.05 -1.61 26.85
CA LEU A 179 1.67 -2.11 25.64
C LEU A 179 2.94 -1.31 25.26
N ARG A 180 3.15 -0.15 25.89
CA ARG A 180 4.33 0.71 25.68
C ARG A 180 4.52 1.10 24.23
N PHE A 181 3.42 1.34 23.51
CA PHE A 181 3.48 1.82 22.13
C PHE A 181 3.95 3.27 22.07
N GLN A 182 4.76 3.56 21.05
CA GLN A 182 5.21 4.91 20.71
C GLN A 182 4.12 5.58 19.87
N LEU A 183 3.19 6.24 20.55
CA LEU A 183 2.06 6.88 19.91
C LEU A 183 2.41 8.29 19.47
N GLY A 184 2.06 8.63 18.22
CA GLY A 184 2.07 9.98 17.70
C GLY A 184 0.87 10.82 18.18
N PRO A 185 0.57 11.94 17.50
CA PRO A 185 -0.62 12.75 17.78
C PRO A 185 -1.88 11.89 17.75
N TYR A 186 -2.84 12.17 18.65
CA TYR A 186 -4.08 11.37 18.75
C TYR A 186 -4.84 11.29 17.42
N SER A 187 -4.97 12.41 16.74
CA SER A 187 -5.55 12.52 15.41
C SER A 187 -4.81 13.56 14.60
N SER A 188 -4.32 13.18 13.43
CA SER A 188 -3.70 14.05 12.44
C SER A 188 -3.92 13.45 11.04
N PRO A 189 -3.57 14.13 9.95
CA PRO A 189 -3.61 13.52 8.62
C PRO A 189 -2.86 12.19 8.51
N GLU A 190 -1.81 12.02 9.31
CA GLU A 190 -0.93 10.83 9.28
C GLU A 190 -1.19 9.84 10.43
N HIS A 191 -2.10 10.16 11.38
CA HIS A 191 -2.33 9.34 12.57
C HIS A 191 -3.81 9.17 12.89
N VAL A 192 -4.15 7.98 13.37
CA VAL A 192 -5.46 7.65 13.98
C VAL A 192 -5.20 7.05 15.36
N ILE A 193 -5.75 7.65 16.44
CA ILE A 193 -5.51 7.28 17.84
C ILE A 193 -4.02 7.15 18.22
N GLY A 194 -3.18 7.96 17.58
CA GLY A 194 -1.72 7.92 17.78
C GLY A 194 -0.98 6.86 16.97
N TRP A 195 -1.68 5.99 16.23
CA TRP A 195 -1.06 5.03 15.31
C TRP A 195 -0.81 5.68 13.97
N SER A 196 0.35 5.46 13.38
CA SER A 196 0.72 6.02 12.07
C SER A 196 -0.04 5.30 10.95
N ILE A 197 -0.57 6.06 10.00
CA ILE A 197 -1.14 5.51 8.76
C ILE A 197 0.01 5.10 7.85
N THR A 198 0.10 3.80 7.54
CA THR A 198 1.12 3.26 6.65
C THR A 198 0.60 3.00 5.24
N HIS A 199 -0.72 2.86 5.12
CA HIS A 199 -1.43 2.76 3.85
C HIS A 199 -2.86 3.27 4.03
N SER A 200 -3.41 3.95 3.02
CA SER A 200 -4.82 4.35 2.94
C SER A 200 -5.26 4.40 1.48
N ASP A 201 -6.34 3.69 1.19
CA ASP A 201 -7.08 3.76 -0.07
C ASP A 201 -8.60 3.75 0.23
N PRO A 202 -9.51 3.86 -0.75
CA PRO A 202 -10.95 3.90 -0.49
C PRO A 202 -11.48 2.69 0.30
N ASP A 203 -10.92 1.50 0.07
CA ASP A 203 -11.42 0.25 0.65
C ASP A 203 -10.57 -0.26 1.81
N GLU A 204 -9.36 0.27 2.00
CA GLU A 204 -8.43 -0.25 2.99
C GLU A 204 -7.66 0.86 3.70
N ILE A 205 -7.48 0.71 5.01
CA ILE A 205 -6.51 1.47 5.80
C ILE A 205 -5.66 0.54 6.66
N VAL A 206 -4.37 0.82 6.73
CA VAL A 206 -3.42 0.12 7.60
C VAL A 206 -2.76 1.11 8.54
N LEU A 207 -2.90 0.85 9.82
CA LEU A 207 -2.23 1.56 10.88
C LEU A 207 -1.12 0.71 11.47
N ALA A 208 -0.01 1.33 11.85
CA ALA A 208 1.07 0.67 12.56
C ALA A 208 1.56 1.51 13.74
N THR A 209 2.06 0.83 14.75
CA THR A 209 2.77 1.45 15.87
C THR A 209 3.86 0.53 16.36
N ASP A 210 4.95 1.11 16.81
CA ASP A 210 6.05 0.39 17.41
C ASP A 210 6.05 0.58 18.93
N GLY A 211 6.53 -0.42 19.64
CA GLY A 211 6.73 -0.37 21.07
C GLY A 211 7.92 -1.21 21.50
N TRP A 212 8.34 -1.04 22.76
CA TRP A 212 9.42 -1.83 23.32
C TRP A 212 9.08 -3.33 23.37
N LEU A 213 7.86 -3.68 23.78
CA LEU A 213 7.41 -5.08 23.89
C LEU A 213 7.10 -5.72 22.54
N MET A 214 6.41 -4.98 21.67
CA MET A 214 5.86 -5.50 20.42
C MET A 214 5.60 -4.37 19.43
N ARG A 215 5.52 -4.74 18.14
CA ARG A 215 4.94 -3.92 17.10
C ARG A 215 3.49 -4.32 16.88
N GLY A 216 2.60 -3.35 16.70
CA GLY A 216 1.19 -3.56 16.38
C GLY A 216 0.87 -3.08 14.97
N GLN A 217 -0.01 -3.81 14.29
CA GLN A 217 -0.61 -3.42 13.03
C GLN A 217 -2.12 -3.64 13.11
N LEU A 218 -2.89 -2.64 12.65
CA LEU A 218 -4.33 -2.73 12.47
C LEU A 218 -4.63 -2.52 10.99
N ARG A 219 -5.38 -3.42 10.39
CA ARG A 219 -5.84 -3.34 9.01
C ARG A 219 -7.36 -3.39 9.00
N LEU A 220 -8.00 -2.34 8.49
CA LEU A 220 -9.42 -2.35 8.20
C LEU A 220 -9.61 -2.42 6.69
N ARG A 221 -10.29 -3.46 6.22
CA ARG A 221 -10.62 -3.65 4.81
C ARG A 221 -12.14 -3.74 4.64
N ARG A 222 -12.66 -3.04 3.64
CA ARG A 222 -14.05 -3.18 3.21
C ARG A 222 -14.10 -4.20 2.06
N GLU A 223 -15.02 -5.15 2.19
CA GLU A 223 -15.21 -6.21 1.20
C GLU A 223 -16.61 -6.10 0.62
N ASP A 224 -16.70 -6.03 -0.72
CA ASP A 224 -17.94 -6.03 -1.50
C ASP A 224 -19.00 -5.00 -1.05
N GLY A 225 -18.59 -3.92 -0.36
CA GLY A 225 -19.48 -2.89 0.17
C GLY A 225 -20.44 -3.37 1.27
N ARG A 226 -20.36 -4.63 1.71
CA ARG A 226 -21.30 -5.24 2.65
C ARG A 226 -20.72 -5.63 3.99
N ARG A 227 -19.41 -5.74 4.08
CA ARG A 227 -18.69 -6.09 5.31
C ARG A 227 -17.38 -5.33 5.43
N ALA A 228 -16.95 -5.13 6.66
CA ALA A 228 -15.64 -4.63 7.00
C ALA A 228 -14.89 -5.66 7.82
N VAL A 229 -13.64 -5.90 7.49
CA VAL A 229 -12.77 -6.85 8.19
C VAL A 229 -11.69 -6.06 8.91
N LEU A 230 -11.68 -6.12 10.24
CA LEU A 230 -10.60 -5.59 11.06
C LEU A 230 -9.64 -6.70 11.42
N THR A 231 -8.39 -6.59 10.99
CA THR A 231 -7.33 -7.52 11.37
C THR A 231 -6.34 -6.82 12.28
N THR A 232 -6.05 -7.43 13.42
CA THR A 232 -4.99 -7.00 14.33
C THR A 232 -3.83 -7.98 14.23
N ARG A 233 -2.61 -7.48 14.06
CA ARG A 233 -1.38 -8.28 14.05
C ARG A 233 -0.40 -7.74 15.07
N LEU A 234 0.24 -8.64 15.82
CA LEU A 234 1.28 -8.29 16.78
C LEU A 234 2.54 -9.09 16.49
N HIS A 235 3.66 -8.40 16.50
CA HIS A 235 5.00 -8.99 16.37
C HIS A 235 5.74 -8.75 17.68
N TYR A 236 6.06 -9.82 18.40
CA TYR A 236 6.64 -9.75 19.74
C TYR A 236 8.16 -9.53 19.64
N ARG A 237 8.66 -8.39 20.13
CA ARG A 237 10.09 -8.11 20.27
C ARG A 237 10.69 -8.86 21.45
N HIS A 238 10.01 -8.82 22.60
CA HIS A 238 10.35 -9.55 23.82
C HIS A 238 9.32 -10.64 24.07
N LYS A 239 9.48 -11.80 23.42
CA LYS A 239 8.45 -12.84 23.27
C LYS A 239 7.78 -13.25 24.59
N VAL A 240 8.56 -13.51 25.65
CA VAL A 240 7.98 -13.93 26.94
C VAL A 240 7.16 -12.80 27.57
N ALA A 241 7.73 -11.61 27.71
CA ALA A 241 7.06 -10.46 28.31
C ALA A 241 5.83 -10.03 27.49
N ALA A 242 5.95 -10.00 26.15
CA ALA A 242 4.85 -9.66 25.27
C ALA A 242 3.69 -10.67 25.37
N ARG A 243 3.97 -11.97 25.38
CA ARG A 243 2.95 -13.02 25.59
C ARG A 243 2.24 -12.88 26.92
N THR A 244 2.98 -12.62 28.01
CA THR A 244 2.39 -12.43 29.35
C THR A 244 1.47 -11.22 29.38
N VAL A 245 1.92 -10.07 28.84
CA VAL A 245 1.10 -8.86 28.78
C VAL A 245 -0.12 -9.09 27.88
N TRP A 246 0.06 -9.74 26.72
CA TRP A 246 -1.05 -10.00 25.81
C TRP A 246 -2.04 -11.04 26.35
N ALA A 247 -1.61 -11.98 27.16
CA ALA A 247 -2.51 -12.91 27.84
C ALA A 247 -3.54 -12.18 28.73
N VAL A 248 -3.17 -11.02 29.27
CA VAL A 248 -4.07 -10.18 30.10
C VAL A 248 -4.87 -9.21 29.22
N VAL A 249 -4.23 -8.55 28.25
CA VAL A 249 -4.87 -7.52 27.40
C VAL A 249 -5.70 -8.13 26.27
N GLY A 250 -5.32 -9.27 25.74
CA GLY A 250 -5.97 -9.93 24.61
C GLY A 250 -7.45 -10.25 24.83
N PRO A 251 -7.88 -10.80 25.98
CA PRO A 251 -9.30 -10.98 26.27
C PRO A 251 -10.10 -9.69 26.21
N LEU A 252 -9.57 -8.61 26.75
CA LEU A 252 -10.19 -7.28 26.71
C LEU A 252 -10.26 -6.74 25.28
N HIS A 253 -9.19 -6.91 24.50
CA HIS A 253 -9.16 -6.54 23.08
C HIS A 253 -10.25 -7.23 22.27
N ARG A 254 -10.46 -8.55 22.48
CA ARG A 254 -11.50 -9.32 21.78
C ARG A 254 -12.93 -8.89 22.10
N VAL A 255 -13.15 -8.24 23.23
CA VAL A 255 -14.45 -7.66 23.58
C VAL A 255 -14.58 -6.24 23.02
N ILE A 256 -13.53 -5.43 23.16
CA ILE A 256 -13.58 -4.00 22.79
C ILE A 256 -13.54 -3.80 21.27
N ALA A 257 -12.70 -4.54 20.53
CA ALA A 257 -12.50 -4.31 19.10
C ALA A 257 -13.79 -4.53 18.28
N PRO A 258 -14.55 -5.64 18.46
CA PRO A 258 -15.82 -5.82 17.76
C PRO A 258 -16.86 -4.76 18.14
N GLU A 259 -16.90 -4.34 19.41
CA GLU A 259 -17.88 -3.34 19.88
C GLU A 259 -17.58 -1.94 19.30
N LEU A 260 -16.31 -1.57 19.17
CA LEU A 260 -15.89 -0.36 18.48
C LEU A 260 -16.32 -0.41 17.00
N MET A 261 -16.11 -1.54 16.33
CA MET A 261 -16.52 -1.72 14.94
C MET A 261 -18.05 -1.65 14.77
N LYS A 262 -18.85 -2.22 15.67
CA LYS A 262 -20.31 -2.11 15.62
C LYS A 262 -20.81 -0.68 15.77
N ARG A 263 -20.11 0.16 16.53
CA ARG A 263 -20.46 1.58 16.68
C ARG A 263 -20.32 2.34 15.36
N THR A 264 -19.37 1.99 14.51
CA THR A 264 -19.25 2.58 13.17
C THR A 264 -20.45 2.27 12.30
N ALA A 265 -20.98 1.05 12.38
CA ALA A 265 -22.13 0.63 11.59
C ALA A 265 -23.45 1.29 12.03
N ARG A 266 -23.61 1.62 13.33
CA ARG A 266 -24.86 2.14 13.93
C ARG A 266 -25.06 3.67 13.80
N ARG A 267 -24.03 4.47 13.53
CA ARG A 267 -24.12 5.95 13.57
C ARG A 267 -24.83 6.64 12.41
N ARG A 268 -25.49 5.94 11.51
CA ARG A 268 -26.29 6.53 10.42
C ARG A 268 -27.80 6.31 10.49
N ALA A 269 -28.37 6.32 11.70
CA ALA A 269 -29.78 6.65 11.88
C ALA A 269 -29.88 8.09 12.36
N ILE A 270 -29.47 9.06 11.53
CA ILE A 270 -29.89 10.47 11.71
C ILE A 270 -31.22 10.58 10.99
N PRO A 271 -32.33 10.88 11.70
CA PRO A 271 -33.60 11.10 11.04
C PRO A 271 -33.48 12.34 10.13
N ALA A 272 -33.94 12.21 8.89
CA ALA A 272 -34.17 13.36 8.04
C ALA A 272 -35.04 14.36 8.80
N ILE A 273 -34.51 15.54 9.10
CA ILE A 273 -35.30 16.67 9.60
C ILE A 273 -36.28 17.00 8.49
N ARG A 274 -37.58 16.85 8.80
CA ARG A 274 -38.67 17.31 7.96
C ARG A 274 -38.71 18.85 7.92
#